data_e413b78c8e9ae9f96679cb03a3716aab
#
_entry.id   e413b78c8e9ae9f96679cb03a3716aab
#
_cell.length_a   1.000
_cell.length_b   1.000
_cell.length_c   1.000
_cell.angle_alpha   90.00
_cell.angle_beta   90.00
_cell.angle_gamma   90.00
#
_symmetry.space_group_name_H-M   'P 1'
#
loop_
_entity.id
_entity.type
_entity.pdbx_description
1 polymer ?
#
loop_
_entity_poly.entity_id
_entity_poly.type
_entity_poly.pdbx_seq_one_letter_code
_entity_poly.pdbx_strand_id
1 'polypeptide(L)'
;IHQTPEFDKSKSNLKEIRSYIWLDLIMININNNEISFENYIGPLSQRWEKFWPLKDRELIHHANDYGYFKLDAKCNWKFAIENYCESYHLPWVHPGLNSYSKLEDHYHIQGLPNRFAGQGTVVYNPRFDGNEKFPCFPNWPKDKENIAEYVALFPNVMLGIHKDHYYAYWLEPVNHEFTIEHMEIYYVGDEAATSTKYKTLRQENHKQWEDIQKKM
;
A
#
# COMPACT_ATOMS: atom_id res chain seq x y z
N ILE A 1 21.17 7.19 -38.95
CA ILE A 1 21.21 8.42 -38.13
C ILE A 1 22.42 9.27 -38.52
N HIS A 2 23.64 8.72 -38.57
CA HIS A 2 24.86 9.46 -38.96
C HIS A 2 24.88 9.88 -40.44
N GLN A 3 23.95 9.41 -41.24
CA GLN A 3 23.79 9.78 -42.65
C GLN A 3 22.69 10.83 -42.88
N THR A 4 22.03 11.30 -41.80
CA THR A 4 20.99 12.32 -41.89
C THR A 4 21.65 13.70 -41.72
N PRO A 5 21.73 14.53 -42.77
CA PRO A 5 22.16 15.91 -42.62
C PRO A 5 21.26 16.61 -41.57
N GLU A 6 21.83 17.49 -40.78
CA GLU A 6 21.09 18.25 -39.75
C GLU A 6 20.60 17.45 -38.54
N PHE A 7 20.95 16.15 -38.40
CA PHE A 7 20.62 15.41 -37.20
C PHE A 7 21.45 15.93 -36.00
N ASP A 8 20.75 16.59 -35.08
CA ASP A 8 21.33 17.10 -33.83
C ASP A 8 21.18 16.06 -32.72
N LYS A 9 22.29 15.37 -32.40
CA LYS A 9 22.33 14.38 -31.33
C LYS A 9 21.94 14.96 -29.96
N SER A 10 22.26 16.23 -29.70
CA SER A 10 21.96 16.85 -28.39
C SER A 10 20.47 17.03 -28.13
N LYS A 11 19.67 17.12 -29.21
CA LYS A 11 18.20 17.21 -29.12
C LYS A 11 17.49 15.85 -29.18
N SER A 12 18.26 14.77 -29.38
CA SER A 12 17.73 13.40 -29.55
C SER A 12 18.02 12.50 -28.37
N ASN A 13 18.50 13.03 -27.28
CA ASN A 13 18.71 12.29 -26.04
C ASN A 13 17.38 11.94 -25.37
N LEU A 14 17.38 10.84 -24.62
CA LEU A 14 16.26 10.52 -23.72
C LEU A 14 16.09 11.65 -22.70
N LYS A 15 14.85 11.98 -22.44
CA LYS A 15 14.53 12.94 -21.38
C LYS A 15 14.79 12.30 -20.02
N GLU A 16 15.56 12.97 -19.19
CA GLU A 16 15.79 12.55 -17.82
C GLU A 16 14.49 12.64 -17.00
N ILE A 17 14.17 11.57 -16.28
CA ILE A 17 13.01 11.48 -15.39
C ILE A 17 13.54 11.13 -14.00
N ARG A 18 13.15 11.93 -13.00
CA ARG A 18 13.49 11.64 -11.61
C ARG A 18 12.75 10.40 -11.12
N SER A 19 13.47 9.47 -10.53
CA SER A 19 12.92 8.26 -9.91
C SER A 19 13.44 8.11 -8.49
N TYR A 20 12.68 7.41 -7.66
CA TYR A 20 13.02 7.13 -6.28
C TYR A 20 12.48 5.75 -5.88
N ILE A 21 13.23 5.02 -5.07
CA ILE A 21 12.77 3.73 -4.51
C ILE A 21 12.37 3.98 -3.06
N TRP A 22 11.15 3.60 -2.72
CA TRP A 22 10.62 3.73 -1.37
C TRP A 22 9.66 2.58 -1.06
N LEU A 23 9.93 1.82 0.01
CA LEU A 23 9.14 0.64 0.42
C LEU A 23 8.92 -0.34 -0.76
N ASP A 24 9.98 -0.61 -1.50
CA ASP A 24 9.99 -1.48 -2.71
C ASP A 24 9.16 -0.95 -3.91
N LEU A 25 8.67 0.29 -3.82
CA LEU A 25 7.98 0.98 -4.91
C LEU A 25 8.92 1.90 -5.67
N ILE A 26 8.85 1.87 -7.00
CA ILE A 26 9.55 2.82 -7.86
C ILE A 26 8.63 4.01 -8.13
N MET A 27 8.91 5.12 -7.46
CA MET A 27 8.20 6.38 -7.66
C MET A 27 8.88 7.20 -8.76
N ILE A 28 8.10 7.73 -9.70
CA ILE A 28 8.62 8.53 -10.81
C ILE A 28 7.98 9.92 -10.84
N ASN A 29 8.77 10.93 -11.25
CA ASN A 29 8.30 12.30 -11.42
C ASN A 29 8.56 12.76 -12.86
N ILE A 30 7.53 12.66 -13.69
CA ILE A 30 7.62 12.95 -15.14
C ILE A 30 7.78 14.45 -15.39
N ASN A 31 7.17 15.29 -14.55
CA ASN A 31 7.17 16.74 -14.74
C ASN A 31 8.44 17.42 -14.21
N ASN A 32 9.29 16.68 -13.49
CA ASN A 32 10.49 17.21 -12.84
C ASN A 32 10.21 18.48 -12.01
N ASN A 33 9.01 18.56 -11.40
CA ASN A 33 8.64 19.68 -10.55
C ASN A 33 9.62 19.81 -9.37
N GLU A 34 9.61 20.97 -8.71
CA GLU A 34 10.64 21.35 -7.74
C GLU A 34 10.64 20.54 -6.44
N ILE A 35 9.52 19.87 -6.09
CA ILE A 35 9.46 19.13 -4.84
C ILE A 35 10.37 17.91 -4.88
N SER A 36 11.26 17.76 -3.91
CA SER A 36 12.04 16.53 -3.74
C SER A 36 11.16 15.41 -3.20
N PHE A 37 11.56 14.14 -3.45
CA PHE A 37 10.82 12.99 -2.93
C PHE A 37 10.78 12.99 -1.41
N GLU A 38 11.86 13.34 -0.74
CA GLU A 38 11.94 13.43 0.72
C GLU A 38 10.93 14.44 1.27
N ASN A 39 10.81 15.61 0.63
CA ASN A 39 9.81 16.61 1.01
C ASN A 39 8.38 16.15 0.71
N TYR A 40 8.20 15.35 -0.33
CA TYR A 40 6.90 14.80 -0.71
C TYR A 40 6.42 13.77 0.31
N ILE A 41 7.27 12.78 0.64
CA ILE A 41 6.91 11.65 1.51
C ILE A 41 7.12 11.94 3.01
N GLY A 42 7.93 12.95 3.34
CA GLY A 42 8.35 13.27 4.70
C GLY A 42 7.21 13.33 5.72
N PRO A 43 6.11 14.07 5.45
CA PRO A 43 4.99 14.15 6.39
C PRO A 43 4.33 12.80 6.70
N LEU A 44 4.18 11.92 5.71
CA LEU A 44 3.67 10.55 5.93
C LEU A 44 4.69 9.70 6.70
N SER A 45 5.97 9.78 6.31
CA SER A 45 7.04 9.08 7.01
C SER A 45 7.14 9.49 8.48
N GLN A 46 7.01 10.79 8.78
CA GLN A 46 7.00 11.30 10.15
C GLN A 46 5.77 10.85 10.94
N ARG A 47 4.61 10.74 10.30
CA ARG A 47 3.41 10.19 10.92
C ARG A 47 3.65 8.75 11.37
N TRP A 48 4.19 7.92 10.49
CA TRP A 48 4.42 6.51 10.73
C TRP A 48 5.60 6.22 11.66
N GLU A 49 6.55 7.16 11.82
CA GLU A 49 7.69 7.00 12.73
C GLU A 49 7.25 6.69 14.17
N LYS A 50 6.04 7.08 14.55
CA LYS A 50 5.48 6.88 15.91
C LYS A 50 5.14 5.42 16.24
N PHE A 51 4.94 4.59 15.24
CA PHE A 51 4.58 3.17 15.43
C PHE A 51 5.27 2.24 14.43
N TRP A 52 5.78 2.75 13.33
CA TRP A 52 6.55 2.02 12.33
C TRP A 52 7.80 2.82 11.95
N PRO A 53 8.84 2.78 12.80
CA PRO A 53 10.05 3.56 12.59
C PRO A 53 10.83 3.08 11.37
N LEU A 54 11.65 3.98 10.81
CA LEU A 54 12.37 3.75 9.55
C LEU A 54 13.17 2.43 9.56
N LYS A 55 13.83 2.11 10.68
CA LYS A 55 14.60 0.85 10.84
C LYS A 55 13.75 -0.42 10.74
N ASP A 56 12.45 -0.36 11.07
CA ASP A 56 11.54 -1.50 10.95
C ASP A 56 11.05 -1.66 9.51
N ARG A 57 11.08 -0.59 8.71
CA ARG A 57 10.68 -0.61 7.29
C ARG A 57 11.66 -1.40 6.43
N GLU A 58 12.91 -1.56 6.88
CA GLU A 58 13.92 -2.40 6.22
C GLU A 58 13.67 -3.90 6.43
N LEU A 59 12.77 -4.26 7.34
CA LEU A 59 12.44 -5.66 7.66
C LEU A 59 11.31 -6.23 6.80
N ILE A 60 10.74 -5.45 5.90
CA ILE A 60 9.70 -5.95 4.99
C ILE A 60 10.32 -6.82 3.90
N HIS A 61 9.73 -7.99 3.70
CA HIS A 61 10.11 -8.92 2.63
C HIS A 61 8.88 -9.30 1.84
N HIS A 62 8.97 -9.21 0.51
CA HIS A 62 7.89 -9.61 -0.37
C HIS A 62 7.62 -11.11 -0.25
N ALA A 63 6.35 -11.49 -0.20
CA ALA A 63 6.00 -12.91 -0.07
C ALA A 63 6.25 -13.66 -1.37
N ASN A 64 6.94 -14.81 -1.29
CA ASN A 64 7.24 -15.66 -2.45
C ASN A 64 5.99 -16.30 -3.06
N ASP A 65 5.01 -16.64 -2.19
CA ASP A 65 3.72 -17.18 -2.58
C ASP A 65 2.61 -16.40 -1.86
N TYR A 66 1.49 -16.22 -2.53
CA TYR A 66 0.38 -15.41 -2.02
C TYR A 66 0.75 -13.95 -1.71
N GLY A 67 1.82 -13.43 -2.33
CA GLY A 67 2.26 -12.06 -2.18
C GLY A 67 1.64 -11.09 -3.15
N TYR A 68 1.13 -11.58 -4.27
CA TYR A 68 0.59 -10.74 -5.34
C TYR A 68 -0.79 -11.21 -5.80
N PHE A 69 -1.67 -10.26 -6.06
CA PHE A 69 -2.87 -10.46 -6.88
C PHE A 69 -3.26 -9.17 -7.60
N LYS A 70 -4.12 -9.32 -8.59
CA LYS A 70 -4.73 -8.20 -9.29
C LYS A 70 -6.22 -8.37 -9.41
N LEU A 71 -6.93 -7.26 -9.45
CA LEU A 71 -8.37 -7.19 -9.58
C LEU A 71 -8.77 -6.19 -10.65
N ASP A 72 -9.87 -6.49 -11.32
CA ASP A 72 -10.48 -5.62 -12.31
C ASP A 72 -11.56 -4.78 -11.63
N ALA A 73 -11.34 -3.49 -11.49
CA ALA A 73 -12.30 -2.54 -10.96
C ALA A 73 -13.03 -1.82 -12.11
N LYS A 74 -14.35 -2.03 -12.20
CA LYS A 74 -15.20 -1.39 -13.22
C LYS A 74 -15.56 0.03 -12.81
N CYS A 75 -14.54 0.83 -12.54
CA CYS A 75 -14.70 2.23 -12.13
C CYS A 75 -13.49 3.06 -12.55
N ASN A 76 -13.64 4.37 -12.43
CA ASN A 76 -12.51 5.29 -12.51
C ASN A 76 -11.61 5.12 -11.28
N TRP A 77 -10.30 5.11 -11.47
CA TRP A 77 -9.32 4.95 -10.39
C TRP A 77 -9.50 5.92 -9.21
N LYS A 78 -10.09 7.10 -9.43
CA LYS A 78 -10.35 8.08 -8.37
C LYS A 78 -11.39 7.57 -7.38
N PHE A 79 -12.39 6.81 -7.85
CA PHE A 79 -13.37 6.19 -6.95
C PHE A 79 -12.76 5.12 -6.07
N ALA A 80 -11.80 4.34 -6.60
CA ALA A 80 -11.05 3.39 -5.77
C ALA A 80 -10.27 4.11 -4.66
N ILE A 81 -9.62 5.23 -4.97
CA ILE A 81 -8.94 6.07 -3.96
C ILE A 81 -9.92 6.65 -2.94
N GLU A 82 -11.05 7.21 -3.38
CA GLU A 82 -12.05 7.77 -2.48
C GLU A 82 -12.63 6.72 -1.54
N ASN A 83 -12.99 5.56 -2.06
CA ASN A 83 -13.48 4.43 -1.27
C ASN A 83 -12.43 3.94 -0.26
N TYR A 84 -11.16 3.89 -0.64
CA TYR A 84 -10.07 3.49 0.25
C TYR A 84 -9.82 4.48 1.40
N CYS A 85 -10.07 5.76 1.19
CA CYS A 85 -9.84 6.80 2.18
C CYS A 85 -10.95 6.95 3.23
N GLU A 86 -12.08 6.26 3.08
CA GLU A 86 -13.21 6.35 4.00
C GLU A 86 -13.62 4.96 4.53
N SER A 87 -14.37 4.92 5.61
CA SER A 87 -14.81 3.69 6.27
C SER A 87 -16.33 3.52 6.35
N TYR A 88 -17.10 4.46 5.82
CA TYR A 88 -18.56 4.44 5.94
C TYR A 88 -19.21 3.22 5.32
N HIS A 89 -18.64 2.69 4.24
CA HIS A 89 -19.17 1.53 3.52
C HIS A 89 -18.97 0.19 4.26
N LEU A 90 -18.06 0.12 5.25
CA LEU A 90 -17.65 -1.13 5.90
C LEU A 90 -18.82 -1.99 6.39
N PRO A 91 -19.83 -1.48 7.13
CA PRO A 91 -20.91 -2.31 7.64
C PRO A 91 -21.76 -2.96 6.55
N TRP A 92 -21.85 -2.34 5.38
CA TRP A 92 -22.73 -2.79 4.29
C TRP A 92 -21.99 -3.55 3.20
N VAL A 93 -20.81 -3.10 2.84
CA VAL A 93 -20.00 -3.70 1.75
C VAL A 93 -19.08 -4.79 2.30
N HIS A 94 -18.45 -4.53 3.44
CA HIS A 94 -17.47 -5.44 4.07
C HIS A 94 -17.89 -5.88 5.48
N PRO A 95 -19.07 -6.52 5.67
CA PRO A 95 -19.50 -6.93 7.02
C PRO A 95 -18.53 -7.90 7.69
N GLY A 96 -17.79 -8.69 6.92
CA GLY A 96 -16.71 -9.55 7.42
C GLY A 96 -15.58 -8.73 8.05
N LEU A 97 -15.07 -7.72 7.35
CA LEU A 97 -14.05 -6.81 7.89
C LEU A 97 -14.60 -6.05 9.10
N ASN A 98 -15.82 -5.55 9.03
CA ASN A 98 -16.46 -4.82 10.11
C ASN A 98 -16.66 -5.68 11.39
N SER A 99 -16.61 -7.02 11.30
CA SER A 99 -16.73 -7.90 12.46
C SER A 99 -15.49 -7.89 13.37
N TYR A 100 -14.31 -7.52 12.84
CA TYR A 100 -13.05 -7.48 13.59
C TYR A 100 -12.28 -6.15 13.46
N SER A 101 -12.84 -5.20 12.73
CA SER A 101 -12.41 -3.81 12.60
C SER A 101 -13.65 -2.96 12.38
N LYS A 102 -14.32 -2.57 13.45
CA LYS A 102 -15.63 -1.94 13.41
C LYS A 102 -15.53 -0.50 12.94
N LEU A 103 -16.57 -0.02 12.25
CA LEU A 103 -16.65 1.38 11.79
C LEU A 103 -16.40 2.38 12.95
N GLU A 104 -16.89 2.11 14.15
CA GLU A 104 -16.74 2.99 15.32
C GLU A 104 -15.29 3.13 15.82
N ASP A 105 -14.41 2.17 15.46
CA ASP A 105 -12.98 2.17 15.81
C ASP A 105 -12.12 2.90 14.78
N HIS A 106 -12.71 3.30 13.64
CA HIS A 106 -12.01 3.98 12.58
C HIS A 106 -11.89 5.49 12.81
N TYR A 107 -10.81 6.05 12.32
CA TYR A 107 -10.54 7.48 12.33
C TYR A 107 -10.03 7.97 10.98
N HIS A 108 -10.31 9.22 10.68
CA HIS A 108 -9.89 9.85 9.43
C HIS A 108 -8.46 10.38 9.52
N ILE A 109 -7.69 10.21 8.43
CA ILE A 109 -6.37 10.80 8.24
C ILE A 109 -6.51 11.89 7.19
N GLN A 110 -6.59 13.14 7.63
CA GLN A 110 -6.77 14.28 6.74
C GLN A 110 -5.61 14.47 5.75
N GLY A 111 -4.40 14.09 6.15
CA GLY A 111 -3.20 14.16 5.30
C GLY A 111 -2.87 15.56 4.78
N LEU A 112 -2.32 15.61 3.57
CA LEU A 112 -1.94 16.84 2.89
C LEU A 112 -2.44 16.84 1.45
N PRO A 113 -2.96 17.97 0.94
CA PRO A 113 -3.42 18.11 -0.44
C PRO A 113 -2.35 17.67 -1.45
N ASN A 114 -2.76 16.90 -2.47
CA ASN A 114 -1.91 16.37 -3.53
C ASN A 114 -0.73 15.49 -3.05
N ARG A 115 -0.80 14.96 -1.82
CA ARG A 115 0.22 14.06 -1.27
C ARG A 115 -0.40 12.78 -0.75
N PHE A 116 -1.16 12.84 0.33
CA PHE A 116 -1.80 11.67 0.92
C PHE A 116 -3.04 12.06 1.73
N ALA A 117 -3.94 11.11 1.85
CA ALA A 117 -5.07 11.09 2.77
C ALA A 117 -5.38 9.64 3.11
N GLY A 118 -6.30 9.39 4.04
CA GLY A 118 -6.66 8.01 4.35
C GLY A 118 -7.47 7.87 5.62
N GLN A 119 -7.47 6.68 6.14
CA GLN A 119 -8.12 6.29 7.38
C GLN A 119 -7.23 5.35 8.19
N GLY A 120 -7.60 5.12 9.42
CA GLY A 120 -6.99 4.12 10.27
C GLY A 120 -8.00 3.54 11.21
N THR A 121 -7.62 2.47 11.90
CA THR A 121 -8.42 1.88 12.95
C THR A 121 -7.57 1.66 14.19
N VAL A 122 -8.17 1.77 15.37
CA VAL A 122 -7.52 1.40 16.64
C VAL A 122 -7.71 -0.07 16.98
N VAL A 123 -8.58 -0.77 16.23
CA VAL A 123 -8.84 -2.20 16.39
C VAL A 123 -8.83 -2.90 15.03
N TYR A 124 -7.74 -3.61 14.75
CA TYR A 124 -7.65 -4.58 13.65
C TYR A 124 -7.20 -5.90 14.23
N ASN A 125 -8.11 -6.85 14.34
CA ASN A 125 -7.84 -8.14 14.98
C ASN A 125 -8.49 -9.30 14.21
N PRO A 126 -7.99 -9.57 12.99
CA PRO A 126 -8.48 -10.68 12.19
C PRO A 126 -8.23 -12.03 12.88
N ARG A 127 -9.07 -13.00 12.58
CA ARG A 127 -8.91 -14.38 13.05
C ARG A 127 -8.49 -15.23 11.87
N PHE A 128 -7.38 -15.91 12.03
CA PHE A 128 -6.90 -16.92 11.12
C PHE A 128 -7.05 -18.30 11.77
N ASP A 129 -7.24 -19.32 10.94
CA ASP A 129 -7.28 -20.71 11.41
C ASP A 129 -5.85 -21.13 11.82
N GLY A 130 -5.74 -21.81 12.97
CA GLY A 130 -4.45 -22.28 13.47
C GLY A 130 -3.85 -21.43 14.61
N ASN A 131 -2.68 -21.87 15.10
CA ASN A 131 -1.97 -21.28 16.23
C ASN A 131 -0.81 -20.38 15.81
N GLU A 132 -0.42 -20.43 14.54
CA GLU A 132 0.70 -19.62 14.03
C GLU A 132 0.28 -18.16 13.90
N LYS A 133 1.24 -17.27 14.18
CA LYS A 133 1.10 -15.83 13.99
C LYS A 133 2.32 -15.31 13.26
N PHE A 134 2.14 -14.32 12.41
CA PHE A 134 3.27 -13.63 11.82
C PHE A 134 4.10 -12.91 12.88
N PRO A 135 5.42 -12.81 12.71
CA PRO A 135 6.24 -11.93 13.52
C PRO A 135 5.80 -10.47 13.35
N CYS A 136 5.81 -9.74 14.45
CA CYS A 136 5.50 -8.31 14.44
C CYS A 136 6.76 -7.47 14.23
N PHE A 137 6.59 -6.23 13.77
CA PHE A 137 7.67 -5.26 13.76
C PHE A 137 8.22 -5.06 15.18
N PRO A 138 9.55 -5.13 15.38
CA PRO A 138 10.17 -5.15 16.72
C PRO A 138 9.86 -3.91 17.57
N ASN A 139 9.67 -2.77 16.92
CA ASN A 139 9.42 -1.49 17.60
C ASN A 139 7.95 -1.07 17.56
N TRP A 140 7.04 -1.94 17.14
CA TRP A 140 5.60 -1.67 17.18
C TRP A 140 5.13 -1.46 18.62
N PRO A 141 4.45 -0.34 18.95
CA PRO A 141 4.07 -0.03 20.33
C PRO A 141 3.04 -1.03 20.88
N LYS A 142 3.28 -1.53 22.08
CA LYS A 142 2.39 -2.49 22.72
C LYS A 142 1.01 -1.92 23.05
N ASP A 143 0.95 -0.62 23.36
CA ASP A 143 -0.30 0.11 23.61
C ASP A 143 -1.12 0.37 22.34
N LYS A 144 -0.54 0.09 21.16
CA LYS A 144 -1.18 0.23 19.86
C LYS A 144 -1.12 -1.07 19.05
N GLU A 145 -1.12 -2.20 19.73
CA GLU A 145 -0.93 -3.51 19.09
C GLU A 145 -1.89 -3.75 17.91
N ASN A 146 -3.12 -3.28 18.01
CA ASN A 146 -4.15 -3.53 17.01
C ASN A 146 -4.43 -2.32 16.08
N ILE A 147 -3.56 -1.32 16.06
CA ILE A 147 -3.69 -0.21 15.10
C ILE A 147 -3.38 -0.69 13.68
N ALA A 148 -4.12 -0.16 12.71
CA ALA A 148 -3.78 -0.25 11.31
C ALA A 148 -4.05 1.09 10.64
N GLU A 149 -3.28 1.43 9.61
CA GLU A 149 -3.52 2.63 8.79
C GLU A 149 -3.57 2.27 7.30
N TYR A 150 -4.48 2.93 6.62
CA TYR A 150 -4.79 2.79 5.21
C TYR A 150 -4.64 4.17 4.57
N VAL A 151 -3.61 4.35 3.77
CA VAL A 151 -3.24 5.66 3.24
C VAL A 151 -3.15 5.61 1.73
N ALA A 152 -3.93 6.45 1.06
CA ALA A 152 -3.75 6.73 -0.35
C ALA A 152 -2.64 7.77 -0.53
N LEU A 153 -1.62 7.42 -1.29
CA LEU A 153 -0.52 8.28 -1.70
C LEU A 153 -0.76 8.72 -3.15
N PHE A 154 -0.95 10.01 -3.35
CA PHE A 154 -1.25 10.57 -4.67
C PHE A 154 -0.13 10.27 -5.69
N PRO A 155 -0.43 9.95 -6.97
CA PRO A 155 -1.80 9.90 -7.50
C PRO A 155 -2.47 8.53 -7.36
N ASN A 156 -1.74 7.41 -7.37
CA ASN A 156 -2.30 6.12 -7.70
C ASN A 156 -1.77 4.96 -6.82
N VAL A 157 -1.28 5.25 -5.63
CA VAL A 157 -0.78 4.24 -4.68
C VAL A 157 -1.64 4.25 -3.42
N MET A 158 -2.01 3.08 -2.93
CA MET A 158 -2.71 2.87 -1.67
C MET A 158 -1.87 1.92 -0.80
N LEU A 159 -1.68 2.27 0.45
CA LEU A 159 -0.76 1.59 1.37
C LEU A 159 -1.51 1.15 2.62
N GLY A 160 -1.31 -0.07 3.06
CA GLY A 160 -1.81 -0.55 4.34
C GLY A 160 -0.67 -0.99 5.24
N ILE A 161 -0.65 -0.48 6.47
CA ILE A 161 0.34 -0.87 7.47
C ILE A 161 -0.33 -1.50 8.68
N HIS A 162 0.15 -2.68 9.04
CA HIS A 162 -0.26 -3.48 10.17
C HIS A 162 0.96 -3.87 11.01
N LYS A 163 0.75 -4.36 12.22
CA LYS A 163 1.84 -4.75 13.13
C LYS A 163 2.78 -5.83 12.57
N ASP A 164 2.31 -6.63 11.64
CA ASP A 164 2.95 -7.86 11.17
C ASP A 164 3.08 -7.96 9.64
N HIS A 165 2.48 -7.03 8.92
CA HIS A 165 2.60 -6.97 7.47
C HIS A 165 2.35 -5.54 6.95
N TYR A 166 2.84 -5.31 5.75
CA TYR A 166 2.62 -4.13 4.94
C TYR A 166 2.11 -4.57 3.58
N TYR A 167 1.25 -3.79 2.97
CA TYR A 167 0.91 -3.99 1.57
C TYR A 167 0.89 -2.68 0.80
N ALA A 168 1.14 -2.78 -0.49
CA ALA A 168 1.00 -1.69 -1.44
C ALA A 168 0.03 -2.09 -2.56
N TYR A 169 -0.91 -1.19 -2.83
CA TYR A 169 -1.67 -1.19 -4.07
C TYR A 169 -1.12 -0.14 -5.00
N TRP A 170 -1.04 -0.48 -6.28
CA TRP A 170 -0.88 0.51 -7.30
C TRP A 170 -1.97 0.34 -8.36
N LEU A 171 -2.55 1.48 -8.75
CA LEU A 171 -3.67 1.53 -9.65
C LEU A 171 -3.16 1.78 -11.07
N GLU A 172 -3.59 0.95 -12.01
CA GLU A 172 -3.37 1.08 -13.44
C GLU A 172 -4.66 1.56 -14.11
N PRO A 173 -4.83 2.88 -14.37
CA PRO A 173 -5.99 3.39 -15.07
C PRO A 173 -5.95 2.96 -16.54
N VAL A 174 -6.85 2.06 -16.94
CA VAL A 174 -6.96 1.62 -18.34
C VAL A 174 -7.78 2.63 -19.16
N ASN A 175 -8.88 3.10 -18.59
CA ASN A 175 -9.72 4.16 -19.15
C ASN A 175 -10.56 4.81 -18.02
N HIS A 176 -11.52 5.66 -18.37
CA HIS A 176 -12.33 6.40 -17.41
C HIS A 176 -13.35 5.54 -16.63
N GLU A 177 -13.60 4.31 -17.07
CA GLU A 177 -14.55 3.36 -16.45
C GLU A 177 -13.91 2.06 -15.98
N PHE A 178 -12.59 1.91 -16.16
CA PHE A 178 -11.91 0.67 -15.87
C PHE A 178 -10.49 0.88 -15.35
N THR A 179 -10.21 0.28 -14.22
CA THR A 179 -8.92 0.31 -13.52
C THR A 179 -8.49 -1.12 -13.18
N ILE A 180 -7.22 -1.41 -13.30
CA ILE A 180 -6.63 -2.63 -12.74
C ILE A 180 -5.95 -2.26 -11.43
N GLU A 181 -6.26 -2.99 -10.38
CA GLU A 181 -5.65 -2.86 -9.07
C GLU A 181 -4.64 -3.98 -8.87
N HIS A 182 -3.42 -3.62 -8.55
CA HIS A 182 -2.35 -4.56 -8.25
C HIS A 182 -1.99 -4.46 -6.78
N MET A 183 -1.98 -5.58 -6.06
CA MET A 183 -1.60 -5.63 -4.66
C MET A 183 -0.36 -6.48 -4.45
N GLU A 184 0.58 -5.95 -3.70
CA GLU A 184 1.78 -6.64 -3.23
C GLU A 184 1.80 -6.69 -1.70
N ILE A 185 2.04 -7.86 -1.12
CA ILE A 185 2.02 -8.08 0.34
C ILE A 185 3.42 -8.43 0.83
N TYR A 186 3.83 -7.76 1.88
CA TYR A 186 5.14 -7.89 2.52
C TYR A 186 4.97 -8.28 3.98
N TYR A 187 5.80 -9.17 4.47
CA TYR A 187 5.81 -9.63 5.86
C TYR A 187 7.10 -9.24 6.56
N VAL A 188 7.08 -9.29 7.90
CA VAL A 188 8.22 -8.97 8.73
C VAL A 188 9.21 -10.12 8.73
N GLY A 189 10.37 -9.91 8.12
CA GLY A 189 11.46 -10.88 8.03
C GLY A 189 11.29 -11.93 6.91
N ASP A 190 12.40 -12.40 6.42
CA ASP A 190 12.49 -13.36 5.31
C ASP A 190 11.74 -14.68 5.61
N GLU A 191 11.85 -15.20 6.85
CA GLU A 191 11.19 -16.46 7.23
C GLU A 191 9.66 -16.35 7.08
N ALA A 192 9.05 -15.24 7.50
CA ALA A 192 7.60 -15.05 7.38
C ALA A 192 7.17 -14.94 5.91
N ALA A 193 7.99 -14.30 5.08
CA ALA A 193 7.72 -14.09 3.67
C ALA A 193 7.92 -15.35 2.81
N THR A 194 8.87 -16.23 3.15
CA THR A 194 9.35 -17.27 2.23
C THR A 194 9.18 -18.71 2.72
N SER A 195 9.19 -18.95 4.04
CA SER A 195 9.22 -20.31 4.57
C SER A 195 7.89 -21.05 4.43
N THR A 196 7.96 -22.37 4.37
CA THR A 196 6.77 -23.25 4.34
C THR A 196 5.99 -23.23 5.66
N LYS A 197 6.63 -22.86 6.77
CA LYS A 197 6.00 -22.71 8.09
C LYS A 197 4.82 -21.74 8.04
N TYR A 198 4.98 -20.59 7.36
CA TYR A 198 3.97 -19.54 7.28
C TYR A 198 3.09 -19.62 6.01
N LYS A 199 3.27 -20.63 5.17
CA LYS A 199 2.57 -20.72 3.88
C LYS A 199 1.04 -20.65 4.02
N THR A 200 0.47 -21.44 4.92
CA THR A 200 -0.99 -21.45 5.15
C THR A 200 -1.48 -20.10 5.63
N LEU A 201 -0.74 -19.47 6.56
CA LEU A 201 -1.11 -18.16 7.09
C LEU A 201 -1.03 -17.06 6.01
N ARG A 202 -0.01 -17.10 5.13
CA ARG A 202 0.05 -16.21 3.96
C ARG A 202 -1.14 -16.41 3.02
N GLN A 203 -1.53 -17.66 2.77
CA GLN A 203 -2.70 -17.98 1.95
C GLN A 203 -4.00 -17.42 2.54
N GLU A 204 -4.18 -17.55 3.84
CA GLU A 204 -5.36 -17.02 4.54
C GLU A 204 -5.40 -15.50 4.50
N ASN A 205 -4.27 -14.83 4.77
CA ASN A 205 -4.17 -13.37 4.70
C ASN A 205 -4.39 -12.84 3.28
N HIS A 206 -3.78 -13.48 2.28
CA HIS A 206 -4.01 -13.16 0.86
C HIS A 206 -5.49 -13.25 0.49
N LYS A 207 -6.13 -14.38 0.83
CA LYS A 207 -7.55 -14.58 0.55
C LYS A 207 -8.42 -13.56 1.25
N GLN A 208 -8.11 -13.22 2.49
CA GLN A 208 -8.84 -12.18 3.23
C GLN A 208 -8.82 -10.84 2.50
N TRP A 209 -7.63 -10.39 2.04
CA TRP A 209 -7.50 -9.15 1.29
C TRP A 209 -8.18 -9.23 -0.07
N GLU A 210 -8.01 -10.34 -0.80
CA GLU A 210 -8.69 -10.56 -2.07
C GLU A 210 -10.22 -10.53 -1.93
N ASP A 211 -10.77 -11.16 -0.88
CA ASP A 211 -12.22 -11.19 -0.62
C ASP A 211 -12.78 -9.82 -0.20
N ILE A 212 -11.99 -8.99 0.48
CA ILE A 212 -12.35 -7.61 0.79
C ILE A 212 -12.44 -6.80 -0.50
N GLN A 213 -11.43 -6.87 -1.33
CA GLN A 213 -11.32 -6.05 -2.53
C GLN A 213 -12.32 -6.44 -3.64
N LYS A 214 -12.66 -7.71 -3.80
CA LYS A 214 -13.67 -8.16 -4.78
C LYS A 214 -15.07 -7.56 -4.57
N LYS A 215 -15.32 -6.93 -3.44
CA LYS A 215 -16.60 -6.33 -3.11
C LYS A 215 -16.65 -4.82 -3.35
N MET A 216 -15.53 -4.22 -3.72
CA MET A 216 -15.45 -2.84 -4.17
C MET A 216 -15.80 -2.74 -5.65
#